data_7f87b42f7bc972c8b3d000b5ba05ef64
#
_entry.id   7f87b42f7bc972c8b3d000b5ba05ef64
#
_cell.length_a   1.000
_cell.length_b   1.000
_cell.length_c   1.000
_cell.angle_alpha   90.00
_cell.angle_beta   90.00
_cell.angle_gamma   90.00
#
_symmetry.space_group_name_H-M   'P 1'
#
loop_
_entity.id
_entity.type
_entity.pdbx_description
1 polymer ?
#
loop_
_entity_poly.entity_id
_entity_poly.type
_entity_poly.pdbx_seq_one_letter_code
_entity_poly.pdbx_strand_id
1 'polypeptide(L)'
;MNYSQTVEYLFATTPSFQAVGADAYKPGLERVAEFCRALGNPQDNFLTIHVAGTNGKGSTSHMLASILQHAGYRVGLFTSPHLKDFRERMRVDGQMISEQRVVEFVAHHRERMQSLGLSFFEMTTAMAFDFFAASDVEVAVIETGLGGRLDATNVITPEVSVVTNIGLEHTDLLGDTIEKVAGEKAGIIKPRVPIVLGEASEQYNHVFEGRAAELDSRVIYAQQAFEVVEHRRERDYQHVVLSRQRDAHRFAIDMDLVGEYQCHNVVTAAAAADYLDTHTQITIPRRAFVEGMAEVMKTTSLAGRWQRLSDSPYTVCDTGHNAHGIKYVADELHRLAEHYEQQICIIGFAKEKSIDDILPLLPRKAKRPVLSSVSLLLL
;
A
#
# COMPACT_ATOMS: atom_id res chain seq x y z
N MET A 1 10.20 -25.04 -15.26
CA MET A 1 10.90 -24.38 -14.13
C MET A 1 10.14 -24.71 -12.85
N ASN A 2 10.84 -24.88 -11.72
CA ASN A 2 10.20 -24.87 -10.41
C ASN A 2 9.96 -23.41 -9.97
N TYR A 3 9.34 -23.21 -8.79
CA TYR A 3 8.98 -21.85 -8.29
C TYR A 3 10.23 -20.96 -8.16
N SER A 4 11.29 -21.40 -7.49
CA SER A 4 12.52 -20.60 -7.31
C SER A 4 13.14 -20.18 -8.65
N GLN A 5 13.23 -21.11 -9.59
CA GLN A 5 13.71 -20.82 -10.94
C GLN A 5 12.82 -19.84 -11.71
N THR A 6 11.50 -19.90 -11.47
CA THR A 6 10.54 -18.99 -12.10
C THR A 6 10.68 -17.59 -11.55
N VAL A 7 10.83 -17.44 -10.23
CA VAL A 7 11.05 -16.13 -9.58
C VAL A 7 12.40 -15.55 -10.02
N GLU A 8 13.47 -16.36 -10.02
CA GLU A 8 14.78 -15.94 -10.53
C GLU A 8 14.71 -15.48 -11.99
N TYR A 9 14.00 -16.23 -12.84
CA TYR A 9 13.75 -15.84 -14.23
C TYR A 9 13.05 -14.47 -14.33
N LEU A 10 12.00 -14.23 -13.53
CA LEU A 10 11.28 -12.94 -13.50
C LEU A 10 12.23 -11.78 -13.14
N PHE A 11 13.05 -11.95 -12.13
CA PHE A 11 14.01 -10.91 -11.73
C PHE A 11 15.17 -10.72 -12.74
N ALA A 12 15.63 -11.79 -13.36
CA ALA A 12 16.75 -11.73 -14.31
C ALA A 12 16.34 -11.12 -15.66
N THR A 13 15.14 -11.43 -16.14
CA THR A 13 14.67 -10.96 -17.47
C THR A 13 14.03 -9.58 -17.45
N THR A 14 13.56 -9.15 -16.28
CA THR A 14 12.88 -7.87 -16.10
C THR A 14 13.31 -7.25 -14.77
N PRO A 15 14.40 -6.48 -14.79
CA PRO A 15 14.92 -5.86 -13.59
C PRO A 15 13.83 -5.11 -12.82
N SER A 16 13.72 -5.39 -11.53
CA SER A 16 12.80 -4.69 -10.66
C SER A 16 13.35 -3.32 -10.27
N PHE A 17 12.47 -2.37 -9.96
CA PHE A 17 12.88 -1.07 -9.43
C PHE A 17 13.79 -1.20 -8.20
N GLN A 18 13.56 -2.19 -7.37
CA GLN A 18 14.39 -2.47 -6.19
C GLN A 18 15.83 -2.90 -6.53
N ALA A 19 16.03 -3.53 -7.70
CA ALA A 19 17.35 -4.02 -8.11
C ALA A 19 18.17 -2.96 -8.87
N VAL A 20 17.53 -2.17 -9.74
CA VAL A 20 18.23 -1.24 -10.65
C VAL A 20 17.69 0.19 -10.62
N GLY A 21 16.81 0.53 -9.66
CA GLY A 21 16.29 1.89 -9.50
C GLY A 21 15.47 2.38 -10.70
N ALA A 22 15.67 3.65 -11.06
CA ALA A 22 14.92 4.32 -12.13
C ALA A 22 15.02 3.64 -13.50
N ASP A 23 16.10 2.91 -13.78
CA ASP A 23 16.30 2.20 -15.06
C ASP A 23 15.29 1.06 -15.29
N ALA A 24 14.66 0.54 -14.23
CA ALA A 24 13.59 -0.44 -14.36
C ALA A 24 12.25 0.19 -14.76
N TYR A 25 12.08 1.50 -14.62
CA TYR A 25 10.83 2.19 -14.89
C TYR A 25 10.60 2.33 -16.39
N LYS A 26 9.49 1.77 -16.85
CA LYS A 26 9.03 1.86 -18.24
C LYS A 26 7.71 2.63 -18.28
N PRO A 27 7.72 3.94 -18.51
CA PRO A 27 6.48 4.73 -18.53
C PRO A 27 5.56 4.30 -19.67
N GLY A 28 4.24 4.45 -19.45
CA GLY A 28 3.20 4.11 -20.41
C GLY A 28 2.37 2.89 -20.00
N LEU A 29 1.09 2.89 -20.40
CA LEU A 29 0.13 1.84 -20.05
C LEU A 29 -0.12 0.87 -21.23
N GLU A 30 0.41 1.16 -22.40
CA GLU A 30 0.10 0.46 -23.66
C GLU A 30 0.47 -1.01 -23.57
N ARG A 31 1.66 -1.33 -23.05
CA ARG A 31 2.17 -2.71 -22.93
C ARG A 31 1.33 -3.57 -21.99
N VAL A 32 1.08 -3.06 -20.77
CA VAL A 32 0.25 -3.79 -19.78
C VAL A 32 -1.19 -3.89 -20.25
N ALA A 33 -1.76 -2.86 -20.86
CA ALA A 33 -3.11 -2.89 -21.43
C ALA A 33 -3.22 -3.89 -22.59
N GLU A 34 -2.20 -3.97 -23.47
CA GLU A 34 -2.16 -4.98 -24.52
C GLU A 34 -2.07 -6.40 -23.96
N PHE A 35 -1.26 -6.57 -22.91
CA PHE A 35 -1.14 -7.87 -22.25
C PHE A 35 -2.44 -8.27 -21.54
N CYS A 36 -3.09 -7.35 -20.81
CA CYS A 36 -4.40 -7.60 -20.20
C CYS A 36 -5.46 -7.97 -21.26
N ARG A 37 -5.48 -7.29 -22.42
CA ARG A 37 -6.36 -7.69 -23.55
C ARG A 37 -6.08 -9.11 -24.05
N ALA A 38 -4.82 -9.51 -24.12
CA ALA A 38 -4.45 -10.87 -24.50
C ALA A 38 -4.86 -11.93 -23.46
N LEU A 39 -5.01 -11.53 -22.20
CA LEU A 39 -5.54 -12.36 -21.10
C LEU A 39 -7.09 -12.33 -21.02
N GLY A 40 -7.78 -11.58 -21.90
CA GLY A 40 -9.23 -11.41 -21.88
C GLY A 40 -9.72 -10.33 -20.92
N ASN A 41 -8.90 -9.32 -20.61
CA ASN A 41 -9.16 -8.22 -19.67
C ASN A 41 -9.62 -8.71 -18.29
N PRO A 42 -8.82 -9.50 -17.58
CA PRO A 42 -9.22 -10.06 -16.29
C PRO A 42 -9.56 -9.00 -15.24
N GLN A 43 -8.99 -7.78 -15.34
CA GLN A 43 -9.28 -6.65 -14.45
C GLN A 43 -10.73 -6.15 -14.52
N ASP A 44 -11.48 -6.51 -15.54
CA ASP A 44 -12.89 -6.09 -15.73
C ASP A 44 -13.88 -7.06 -15.08
N ASN A 45 -13.41 -8.18 -14.48
CA ASN A 45 -14.26 -9.22 -13.91
C ASN A 45 -14.60 -9.03 -12.42
N PHE A 46 -14.07 -8.00 -11.77
CA PHE A 46 -14.29 -7.70 -10.36
C PHE A 46 -14.27 -6.20 -10.10
N LEU A 47 -14.92 -5.76 -9.01
CA LEU A 47 -14.86 -4.37 -8.58
C LEU A 47 -13.47 -4.03 -8.07
N THR A 48 -13.04 -2.79 -8.22
CA THR A 48 -11.70 -2.38 -7.77
C THR A 48 -11.72 -1.13 -6.90
N ILE A 49 -10.77 -1.05 -5.98
CA ILE A 49 -10.42 0.12 -5.18
C ILE A 49 -8.95 0.42 -5.48
N HIS A 50 -8.64 1.63 -5.96
CA HIS A 50 -7.28 1.98 -6.37
C HIS A 50 -6.60 2.87 -5.34
N VAL A 51 -5.47 2.43 -4.78
CA VAL A 51 -4.79 3.13 -3.67
C VAL A 51 -3.42 3.61 -4.09
N ALA A 52 -3.22 4.93 -4.09
CA ALA A 52 -1.93 5.60 -4.29
C ALA A 52 -1.52 6.40 -3.04
N GLY A 53 -0.35 6.98 -3.06
CA GLY A 53 0.18 7.82 -1.96
C GLY A 53 1.69 7.68 -1.82
N THR A 54 2.30 8.50 -1.00
CA THR A 54 3.72 8.37 -0.65
C THR A 54 3.88 7.30 0.44
N ASN A 55 3.32 7.51 1.61
CA ASN A 55 3.30 6.56 2.71
C ASN A 55 1.89 6.06 2.98
N GLY A 56 1.74 4.94 3.69
CA GLY A 56 0.45 4.43 4.15
C GLY A 56 -0.33 3.62 3.12
N LYS A 57 0.05 3.58 1.84
CA LYS A 57 -0.64 2.80 0.79
C LYS A 57 -0.96 1.37 1.23
N GLY A 58 0.08 0.59 1.57
CA GLY A 58 -0.07 -0.80 1.99
C GLY A 58 -0.97 -0.95 3.21
N SER A 59 -0.78 -0.13 4.27
CA SER A 59 -1.64 -0.17 5.47
C SER A 59 -3.10 0.11 5.13
N THR A 60 -3.37 1.16 4.36
CA THR A 60 -4.74 1.52 3.92
C THR A 60 -5.35 0.42 3.05
N SER A 61 -4.57 -0.17 2.12
CA SER A 61 -5.02 -1.29 1.29
C SER A 61 -5.39 -2.52 2.12
N HIS A 62 -4.57 -2.87 3.11
CA HIS A 62 -4.85 -3.98 4.02
C HIS A 62 -6.05 -3.71 4.93
N MET A 63 -6.23 -2.47 5.44
CA MET A 63 -7.42 -2.07 6.20
C MET A 63 -8.69 -2.25 5.37
N LEU A 64 -8.72 -1.73 4.13
CA LEU A 64 -9.85 -1.88 3.23
C LEU A 64 -10.14 -3.34 2.89
N ALA A 65 -9.10 -4.12 2.58
CA ALA A 65 -9.25 -5.55 2.31
C ALA A 65 -9.80 -6.32 3.52
N SER A 66 -9.33 -6.02 4.73
CA SER A 66 -9.84 -6.63 5.97
C SER A 66 -11.30 -6.29 6.23
N ILE A 67 -11.70 -5.02 6.07
CA ILE A 67 -13.10 -4.59 6.21
C ILE A 67 -14.01 -5.34 5.24
N LEU A 68 -13.61 -5.45 3.98
CA LEU A 68 -14.39 -6.10 2.93
C LEU A 68 -14.50 -7.62 3.16
N GLN A 69 -13.44 -8.27 3.64
CA GLN A 69 -13.48 -9.69 4.03
C GLN A 69 -14.46 -9.92 5.20
N HIS A 70 -14.46 -9.05 6.22
CA HIS A 70 -15.41 -9.12 7.33
C HIS A 70 -16.86 -8.78 6.88
N ALA A 71 -17.02 -8.02 5.81
CA ALA A 71 -18.32 -7.80 5.17
C ALA A 71 -18.81 -9.00 4.35
N GLY A 72 -17.98 -10.04 4.19
CA GLY A 72 -18.32 -11.30 3.53
C GLY A 72 -17.97 -11.37 2.06
N TYR A 73 -17.28 -10.37 1.51
CA TYR A 73 -16.81 -10.40 0.13
C TYR A 73 -15.58 -11.30 -0.05
N ARG A 74 -15.45 -11.88 -1.23
CA ARG A 74 -14.22 -12.52 -1.68
C ARG A 74 -13.26 -11.45 -2.20
N VAL A 75 -12.18 -11.21 -1.46
CA VAL A 75 -11.35 -10.01 -1.63
C VAL A 75 -9.99 -10.34 -2.22
N GLY A 76 -9.68 -9.71 -3.36
CA GLY A 76 -8.32 -9.64 -3.90
C GLY A 76 -7.54 -8.48 -3.27
N LEU A 77 -6.26 -8.70 -3.00
CA LEU A 77 -5.36 -7.67 -2.50
C LEU A 77 -4.04 -7.71 -3.27
N PHE A 78 -3.74 -6.62 -3.97
CA PHE A 78 -2.47 -6.40 -4.66
C PHE A 78 -1.67 -5.31 -3.96
N THR A 79 -0.47 -5.67 -3.45
CA THR A 79 0.42 -4.75 -2.71
C THR A 79 1.86 -4.89 -3.12
N SER A 80 2.68 -3.86 -2.87
CA SER A 80 4.11 -3.85 -3.13
C SER A 80 4.89 -2.93 -2.18
N PRO A 81 6.18 -3.19 -1.96
CA PRO A 81 6.91 -4.41 -2.31
C PRO A 81 6.59 -5.59 -1.37
N HIS A 82 7.06 -6.79 -1.69
CA HIS A 82 7.07 -7.94 -0.77
C HIS A 82 8.30 -7.88 0.16
N LEU A 83 8.24 -8.58 1.27
CA LEU A 83 9.32 -8.63 2.26
C LEU A 83 10.17 -9.90 2.16
N LYS A 84 9.53 -11.06 1.97
CA LYS A 84 10.22 -12.37 1.96
C LYS A 84 9.89 -13.19 0.72
N ASP A 85 8.65 -13.18 0.31
CA ASP A 85 8.16 -14.04 -0.76
C ASP A 85 7.43 -13.21 -1.83
N PHE A 86 7.77 -13.42 -3.09
CA PHE A 86 7.14 -12.75 -4.23
C PHE A 86 5.60 -12.83 -4.18
N ARG A 87 5.05 -13.93 -3.69
CA ARG A 87 3.61 -14.21 -3.60
C ARG A 87 2.87 -13.28 -2.63
N GLU A 88 3.58 -12.60 -1.72
CA GLU A 88 2.98 -11.63 -0.80
C GLU A 88 2.25 -10.51 -1.54
N ARG A 89 2.66 -10.23 -2.79
CA ARG A 89 2.08 -9.18 -3.64
C ARG A 89 0.64 -9.46 -4.06
N MET A 90 0.22 -10.72 -4.05
CA MET A 90 -1.07 -11.17 -4.60
C MET A 90 -1.75 -12.11 -3.61
N ARG A 91 -2.82 -11.64 -3.00
CA ARG A 91 -3.59 -12.39 -2.00
C ARG A 91 -5.06 -12.43 -2.37
N VAL A 92 -5.72 -13.54 -2.06
CA VAL A 92 -7.18 -13.66 -2.02
C VAL A 92 -7.56 -14.13 -0.64
N ASP A 93 -8.44 -13.39 0.05
CA ASP A 93 -8.87 -13.66 1.43
C ASP A 93 -7.68 -13.91 2.38
N GLY A 94 -6.65 -13.05 2.29
CA GLY A 94 -5.42 -13.14 3.08
C GLY A 94 -4.43 -14.21 2.63
N GLN A 95 -4.81 -15.14 1.74
CA GLN A 95 -3.96 -16.23 1.25
C GLN A 95 -3.18 -15.82 0.02
N MET A 96 -1.87 -16.04 0.03
CA MET A 96 -0.99 -15.77 -1.11
C MET A 96 -1.34 -16.69 -2.29
N ILE A 97 -1.13 -16.19 -3.52
CA ILE A 97 -1.13 -17.02 -4.73
C ILE A 97 -0.23 -18.26 -4.53
N SER A 98 -0.63 -19.42 -5.06
CA SER A 98 0.19 -20.62 -4.93
C SER A 98 1.44 -20.56 -5.81
N GLU A 99 2.51 -21.23 -5.39
CA GLU A 99 3.73 -21.38 -6.18
C GLU A 99 3.45 -21.97 -7.58
N GLN A 100 2.59 -22.97 -7.60
CA GLN A 100 2.17 -23.63 -8.83
C GLN A 100 1.51 -22.64 -9.80
N ARG A 101 0.61 -21.77 -9.31
CA ARG A 101 -0.07 -20.78 -10.15
C ARG A 101 0.90 -19.75 -10.75
N VAL A 102 1.90 -19.32 -9.97
CA VAL A 102 2.99 -18.45 -10.49
C VAL A 102 3.76 -19.15 -11.60
N VAL A 103 4.17 -20.40 -11.39
CA VAL A 103 4.91 -21.20 -12.38
C VAL A 103 4.08 -21.37 -13.65
N GLU A 104 2.81 -21.75 -13.53
CA GLU A 104 1.89 -21.96 -14.66
C GLU A 104 1.69 -20.67 -15.46
N PHE A 105 1.42 -19.54 -14.78
CA PHE A 105 1.24 -18.25 -15.46
C PHE A 105 2.47 -17.88 -16.29
N VAL A 106 3.66 -17.96 -15.69
CA VAL A 106 4.91 -17.63 -16.38
C VAL A 106 5.15 -18.61 -17.54
N ALA A 107 4.93 -19.90 -17.33
CA ALA A 107 5.14 -20.91 -18.37
C ALA A 107 4.24 -20.67 -19.60
N HIS A 108 2.97 -20.30 -19.39
CA HIS A 108 2.01 -20.06 -20.47
C HIS A 108 2.23 -18.73 -21.20
N HIS A 109 2.69 -17.70 -20.49
CA HIS A 109 2.70 -16.34 -21.03
C HIS A 109 4.10 -15.78 -21.30
N ARG A 110 5.18 -16.55 -21.02
CA ARG A 110 6.58 -16.10 -21.14
C ARG A 110 6.90 -15.46 -22.47
N GLU A 111 6.55 -16.11 -23.57
CA GLU A 111 6.86 -15.60 -24.92
C GLU A 111 6.15 -14.27 -25.20
N ARG A 112 4.88 -14.15 -24.77
CA ARG A 112 4.13 -12.93 -24.94
C ARG A 112 4.67 -11.80 -24.07
N MET A 113 5.01 -12.08 -22.81
CA MET A 113 5.64 -11.10 -21.91
C MET A 113 6.95 -10.57 -22.48
N GLN A 114 7.77 -11.45 -23.06
CA GLN A 114 9.04 -11.07 -23.72
C GLN A 114 8.79 -10.25 -25.00
N SER A 115 7.87 -10.66 -25.87
CA SER A 115 7.58 -9.96 -27.13
C SER A 115 7.06 -8.54 -26.89
N LEU A 116 6.29 -8.31 -25.82
CA LEU A 116 5.83 -6.99 -25.41
C LEU A 116 6.87 -6.19 -24.63
N GLY A 117 7.95 -6.82 -24.19
CA GLY A 117 8.99 -6.18 -23.39
C GLY A 117 8.47 -5.67 -22.04
N LEU A 118 7.58 -6.41 -21.39
CA LEU A 118 6.99 -6.02 -20.11
C LEU A 118 8.05 -5.81 -19.03
N SER A 119 7.83 -4.82 -18.17
CA SER A 119 8.60 -4.67 -16.93
C SER A 119 8.14 -5.70 -15.89
N PHE A 120 8.96 -5.89 -14.84
CA PHE A 120 8.62 -6.74 -13.71
C PHE A 120 7.26 -6.37 -13.09
N PHE A 121 7.00 -5.06 -12.93
CA PHE A 121 5.77 -4.60 -12.30
C PHE A 121 4.54 -4.79 -13.20
N GLU A 122 4.67 -4.54 -14.51
CA GLU A 122 3.61 -4.80 -15.49
C GLU A 122 3.21 -6.29 -15.52
N MET A 123 4.19 -7.21 -15.49
CA MET A 123 3.92 -8.64 -15.44
C MET A 123 3.25 -9.05 -14.13
N THR A 124 3.73 -8.52 -13.00
CA THR A 124 3.17 -8.84 -11.67
C THR A 124 1.74 -8.32 -11.55
N THR A 125 1.45 -7.14 -12.07
CA THR A 125 0.11 -6.55 -12.10
C THR A 125 -0.86 -7.41 -12.92
N ALA A 126 -0.48 -7.80 -14.13
CA ALA A 126 -1.33 -8.63 -14.99
C ALA A 126 -1.54 -10.05 -14.39
N MET A 127 -0.50 -10.62 -13.76
CA MET A 127 -0.60 -11.89 -13.04
C MET A 127 -1.60 -11.80 -11.87
N ALA A 128 -1.59 -10.68 -11.14
CA ALA A 128 -2.55 -10.45 -10.06
C ALA A 128 -3.99 -10.39 -10.57
N PHE A 129 -4.23 -9.67 -11.65
CA PHE A 129 -5.56 -9.58 -12.26
C PHE A 129 -6.07 -10.93 -12.77
N ASP A 130 -5.21 -11.69 -13.44
CA ASP A 130 -5.54 -13.06 -13.90
C ASP A 130 -5.83 -14.00 -12.71
N PHE A 131 -5.04 -13.90 -11.64
CA PHE A 131 -5.25 -14.68 -10.42
C PHE A 131 -6.58 -14.32 -9.73
N PHE A 132 -6.91 -13.03 -9.63
CA PHE A 132 -8.14 -12.57 -8.99
C PHE A 132 -9.38 -13.00 -9.78
N ALA A 133 -9.37 -12.84 -11.11
CA ALA A 133 -10.44 -13.30 -11.98
C ALA A 133 -10.65 -14.83 -11.91
N ALA A 134 -9.55 -15.60 -11.95
CA ALA A 134 -9.59 -17.06 -11.83
C ALA A 134 -9.98 -17.57 -10.43
N SER A 135 -9.97 -16.67 -9.43
CA SER A 135 -10.35 -16.97 -8.04
C SER A 135 -11.75 -16.46 -7.70
N ASP A 136 -12.55 -16.01 -8.66
CA ASP A 136 -13.88 -15.43 -8.46
C ASP A 136 -13.90 -14.30 -7.41
N VAL A 137 -12.88 -13.43 -7.44
CA VAL A 137 -12.82 -12.25 -6.57
C VAL A 137 -13.98 -11.32 -6.92
N GLU A 138 -14.67 -10.81 -5.88
CA GLU A 138 -15.77 -9.86 -6.04
C GLU A 138 -15.26 -8.41 -6.02
N VAL A 139 -14.32 -8.12 -5.10
CA VAL A 139 -13.71 -6.79 -4.92
C VAL A 139 -12.21 -6.94 -4.74
N ALA A 140 -11.42 -6.17 -5.48
CA ALA A 140 -9.98 -6.13 -5.32
C ALA A 140 -9.48 -4.75 -4.88
N VAL A 141 -8.62 -4.72 -3.86
CA VAL A 141 -7.89 -3.54 -3.45
C VAL A 141 -6.52 -3.56 -4.12
N ILE A 142 -6.25 -2.55 -4.94
CA ILE A 142 -5.09 -2.46 -5.82
C ILE A 142 -4.21 -1.28 -5.40
N GLU A 143 -3.03 -1.57 -4.87
CA GLU A 143 -2.01 -0.59 -4.53
C GLU A 143 -1.17 -0.24 -5.76
N THR A 144 -0.93 1.06 -6.02
CA THR A 144 0.03 1.51 -7.04
C THR A 144 1.46 1.16 -6.63
N GLY A 145 2.30 0.82 -7.59
CA GLY A 145 3.73 0.61 -7.34
C GLY A 145 4.47 1.91 -7.19
N LEU A 146 4.30 2.84 -8.13
CA LEU A 146 5.01 4.11 -8.19
C LEU A 146 4.16 5.21 -8.84
N GLY A 147 4.04 6.36 -8.16
CA GLY A 147 3.28 7.51 -8.69
C GLY A 147 1.78 7.20 -8.77
N GLY A 148 1.25 7.08 -9.96
CA GLY A 148 -0.16 6.75 -10.23
C GLY A 148 -0.50 6.83 -11.72
N ARG A 149 -0.28 7.98 -12.36
CA ARG A 149 -0.70 8.25 -13.75
C ARG A 149 -0.21 7.20 -14.76
N LEU A 150 1.05 6.81 -14.66
CA LEU A 150 1.71 5.84 -15.55
C LEU A 150 2.03 4.52 -14.84
N ASP A 151 1.44 4.29 -13.67
CA ASP A 151 1.58 3.02 -12.96
C ASP A 151 0.81 1.90 -13.67
N ALA A 152 1.40 0.71 -13.76
CA ALA A 152 0.80 -0.41 -14.48
C ALA A 152 -0.60 -0.79 -13.97
N THR A 153 -0.91 -0.48 -12.69
CA THR A 153 -2.23 -0.71 -12.11
C THR A 153 -3.30 0.24 -12.65
N ASN A 154 -2.90 1.37 -13.26
CA ASN A 154 -3.83 2.41 -13.70
C ASN A 154 -4.62 2.07 -14.98
N VAL A 155 -4.65 0.80 -15.37
CA VAL A 155 -5.53 0.28 -16.44
C VAL A 155 -6.95 -0.06 -15.94
N ILE A 156 -7.18 0.01 -14.63
CA ILE A 156 -8.49 -0.24 -14.00
C ILE A 156 -9.36 1.02 -13.95
N THR A 157 -10.67 0.81 -13.79
CA THR A 157 -11.64 1.87 -13.44
C THR A 157 -12.27 1.50 -12.10
N PRO A 158 -11.81 2.10 -10.99
CA PRO A 158 -12.22 1.69 -9.65
C PRO A 158 -13.57 2.29 -9.24
N GLU A 159 -14.20 1.71 -8.19
CA GLU A 159 -15.37 2.30 -7.51
C GLU A 159 -14.99 3.58 -6.75
N VAL A 160 -13.77 3.62 -6.23
CA VAL A 160 -13.17 4.79 -5.58
C VAL A 160 -11.66 4.77 -5.74
N SER A 161 -11.08 5.92 -6.03
CA SER A 161 -9.64 6.16 -5.94
C SER A 161 -9.27 6.69 -4.56
N VAL A 162 -8.12 6.30 -4.02
CA VAL A 162 -7.65 6.74 -2.69
C VAL A 162 -6.22 7.23 -2.82
N VAL A 163 -5.93 8.42 -2.29
CA VAL A 163 -4.55 8.90 -2.11
C VAL A 163 -4.31 9.13 -0.64
N THR A 164 -3.38 8.37 -0.04
CA THR A 164 -3.15 8.42 1.40
C THR A 164 -2.52 9.73 1.84
N ASN A 165 -1.39 10.09 1.25
CA ASN A 165 -0.70 11.38 1.47
C ASN A 165 0.26 11.70 0.33
N ILE A 166 0.80 12.92 0.34
CA ILE A 166 1.79 13.40 -0.60
C ILE A 166 3.05 13.82 0.17
N GLY A 167 4.18 13.31 -0.28
CA GLY A 167 5.51 13.69 0.18
C GLY A 167 6.52 13.54 -0.95
N LEU A 168 7.66 14.20 -0.84
CA LEU A 168 8.73 14.06 -1.81
C LEU A 168 9.32 12.64 -1.72
N GLU A 169 9.22 11.91 -2.80
CA GLU A 169 9.81 10.60 -3.01
C GLU A 169 10.10 10.37 -4.49
N HIS A 170 11.07 9.55 -4.82
CA HIS A 170 11.40 9.22 -6.21
C HIS A 170 11.45 10.45 -7.13
N THR A 171 12.11 11.51 -6.66
CA THR A 171 12.13 12.84 -7.31
C THR A 171 12.66 12.81 -8.74
N ASP A 172 13.53 11.88 -9.06
CA ASP A 172 14.04 11.63 -10.41
C ASP A 172 12.97 11.19 -11.41
N LEU A 173 11.86 10.60 -10.93
CA LEU A 173 10.77 10.06 -11.76
C LEU A 173 9.47 10.82 -11.60
N LEU A 174 9.12 11.22 -10.38
CA LEU A 174 7.84 11.85 -10.06
C LEU A 174 7.91 13.39 -10.04
N GLY A 175 9.13 13.94 -10.15
CA GLY A 175 9.36 15.37 -10.07
C GLY A 175 9.81 15.83 -8.68
N ASP A 176 10.42 17.01 -8.66
CA ASP A 176 11.16 17.61 -7.55
C ASP A 176 10.31 18.56 -6.69
N THR A 177 9.02 18.67 -6.97
CA THR A 177 8.07 19.48 -6.18
C THR A 177 6.87 18.65 -5.73
N ILE A 178 6.26 19.06 -4.61
CA ILE A 178 5.06 18.44 -4.05
C ILE A 178 3.90 18.42 -5.06
N GLU A 179 3.76 19.50 -5.85
CA GLU A 179 2.70 19.59 -6.87
C GLU A 179 2.92 18.60 -8.01
N LYS A 180 4.17 18.37 -8.44
CA LYS A 180 4.47 17.37 -9.47
C LYS A 180 4.15 15.96 -8.99
N VAL A 181 4.57 15.62 -7.77
CA VAL A 181 4.25 14.33 -7.14
C VAL A 181 2.74 14.17 -6.98
N ALA A 182 2.03 15.23 -6.55
CA ALA A 182 0.57 15.24 -6.47
C ALA A 182 -0.09 15.00 -7.84
N GLY A 183 0.42 15.63 -8.90
CA GLY A 183 -0.05 15.46 -10.28
C GLY A 183 0.07 14.02 -10.77
N GLU A 184 1.19 13.35 -10.50
CA GLU A 184 1.37 11.94 -10.83
C GLU A 184 0.36 11.05 -10.09
N LYS A 185 0.12 11.30 -8.78
CA LYS A 185 -0.84 10.52 -8.00
C LYS A 185 -2.30 10.86 -8.37
N ALA A 186 -2.62 12.11 -8.68
CA ALA A 186 -3.92 12.53 -9.19
C ALA A 186 -4.29 11.85 -10.54
N GLY A 187 -3.31 11.31 -11.24
CA GLY A 187 -3.51 10.54 -12.47
C GLY A 187 -4.32 9.24 -12.31
N ILE A 188 -4.58 8.78 -11.07
CA ILE A 188 -5.48 7.64 -10.82
C ILE A 188 -6.97 8.04 -10.79
N ILE A 189 -7.29 9.32 -10.82
CA ILE A 189 -8.67 9.80 -10.89
C ILE A 189 -9.24 9.41 -12.27
N LYS A 190 -10.43 8.80 -12.25
CA LYS A 190 -11.15 8.38 -13.46
C LYS A 190 -12.43 9.19 -13.65
N PRO A 191 -12.95 9.30 -14.87
CA PRO A 191 -14.20 10.04 -15.11
C PRO A 191 -15.34 9.57 -14.21
N ARG A 192 -15.93 10.50 -13.48
CA ARG A 192 -17.04 10.30 -12.52
C ARG A 192 -16.74 9.35 -11.35
N VAL A 193 -15.48 8.97 -11.14
CA VAL A 193 -15.05 8.17 -9.99
C VAL A 193 -14.45 9.10 -8.94
N PRO A 194 -14.99 9.20 -7.72
CA PRO A 194 -14.45 10.08 -6.70
C PRO A 194 -13.08 9.64 -6.20
N ILE A 195 -12.36 10.61 -5.68
CA ILE A 195 -11.10 10.37 -5.01
C ILE A 195 -11.20 10.73 -3.52
N VAL A 196 -10.77 9.81 -2.66
CA VAL A 196 -10.56 10.08 -1.23
C VAL A 196 -9.13 10.56 -1.05
N LEU A 197 -8.96 11.77 -0.53
CA LEU A 197 -7.67 12.34 -0.14
C LEU A 197 -7.51 12.20 1.37
N GLY A 198 -6.55 11.36 1.80
CA GLY A 198 -6.33 11.01 3.19
C GLY A 198 -5.82 12.19 4.01
N GLU A 199 -4.72 12.78 3.58
CA GLU A 199 -4.17 13.98 4.18
C GLU A 199 -4.32 15.16 3.21
N ALA A 200 -5.01 16.20 3.64
CA ALA A 200 -5.21 17.42 2.88
C ALA A 200 -4.10 18.43 3.18
N SER A 201 -3.69 19.22 2.17
CA SER A 201 -2.75 20.32 2.32
C SER A 201 -3.01 21.41 1.29
N GLU A 202 -2.91 22.66 1.71
CA GLU A 202 -3.02 23.82 0.80
C GLU A 202 -1.98 23.77 -0.33
N GLN A 203 -0.87 23.09 -0.12
CA GLN A 203 0.19 22.94 -1.11
C GLN A 203 -0.25 22.14 -2.34
N TYR A 204 -1.17 21.19 -2.21
CA TYR A 204 -1.53 20.28 -3.31
C TYR A 204 -3.02 19.99 -3.50
N ASN A 205 -3.91 20.45 -2.63
CA ASN A 205 -5.36 20.20 -2.79
C ASN A 205 -5.86 20.65 -4.16
N HIS A 206 -5.41 21.84 -4.62
CA HIS A 206 -5.80 22.40 -5.91
C HIS A 206 -5.46 21.49 -7.11
N VAL A 207 -4.42 20.65 -7.01
CA VAL A 207 -4.05 19.68 -8.06
C VAL A 207 -5.11 18.60 -8.20
N PHE A 208 -5.57 18.06 -7.06
CA PHE A 208 -6.62 17.04 -7.04
C PHE A 208 -7.99 17.61 -7.42
N GLU A 209 -8.32 18.81 -6.92
CA GLU A 209 -9.56 19.52 -7.24
C GLU A 209 -9.65 19.84 -8.74
N GLY A 210 -8.56 20.37 -9.31
CA GLY A 210 -8.49 20.65 -10.75
C GLY A 210 -8.67 19.38 -11.58
N ARG A 211 -7.94 18.31 -11.24
CA ARG A 211 -8.05 17.06 -11.96
C ARG A 211 -9.44 16.38 -11.80
N ALA A 212 -10.03 16.44 -10.63
CA ALA A 212 -11.36 15.92 -10.39
C ALA A 212 -12.41 16.70 -11.19
N ALA A 213 -12.32 18.03 -11.23
CA ALA A 213 -13.22 18.88 -12.03
C ALA A 213 -13.14 18.59 -13.54
N GLU A 214 -11.93 18.36 -14.08
CA GLU A 214 -11.74 17.96 -15.49
C GLU A 214 -12.45 16.64 -15.84
N LEU A 215 -12.60 15.75 -14.86
CA LEU A 215 -13.13 14.41 -15.06
C LEU A 215 -14.56 14.23 -14.54
N ASP A 216 -15.25 15.32 -14.22
CA ASP A 216 -16.60 15.29 -13.59
C ASP A 216 -16.60 14.36 -12.35
N SER A 217 -15.54 14.44 -11.57
CA SER A 217 -15.32 13.70 -10.34
C SER A 217 -15.30 14.64 -9.14
N ARG A 218 -15.27 14.11 -7.93
CA ARG A 218 -15.17 14.90 -6.70
C ARG A 218 -14.04 14.44 -5.81
N VAL A 219 -13.49 15.37 -5.02
CA VAL A 219 -12.57 15.08 -3.94
C VAL A 219 -13.35 14.91 -2.64
N ILE A 220 -13.07 13.82 -1.91
CA ILE A 220 -13.56 13.55 -0.57
C ILE A 220 -12.37 13.67 0.38
N TYR A 221 -12.40 14.68 1.24
CA TYR A 221 -11.36 14.88 2.24
C TYR A 221 -11.61 13.96 3.45
N ALA A 222 -10.75 12.96 3.64
CA ALA A 222 -10.93 11.96 4.70
C ALA A 222 -11.01 12.60 6.09
N GLN A 223 -10.19 13.61 6.36
CA GLN A 223 -10.16 14.36 7.62
C GLN A 223 -11.42 15.22 7.87
N GLN A 224 -12.20 15.49 6.82
CA GLN A 224 -13.53 16.15 6.98
C GLN A 224 -14.65 15.13 7.15
N ALA A 225 -14.43 13.87 6.76
CA ALA A 225 -15.41 12.81 6.92
C ALA A 225 -15.29 12.09 8.27
N PHE A 226 -14.06 11.88 8.75
CA PHE A 226 -13.75 11.21 10.00
C PHE A 226 -12.64 11.91 10.78
N GLU A 227 -12.72 11.78 12.11
CA GLU A 227 -11.72 12.29 13.04
C GLU A 227 -11.40 11.24 14.11
N VAL A 228 -10.13 11.12 14.51
CA VAL A 228 -9.71 10.36 15.68
C VAL A 228 -9.94 11.24 16.92
N VAL A 229 -10.94 10.89 17.72
CA VAL A 229 -11.30 11.66 18.94
C VAL A 229 -10.70 11.08 20.21
N GLU A 230 -10.26 9.84 20.19
CA GLU A 230 -9.50 9.20 21.26
C GLU A 230 -8.47 8.27 20.65
N HIS A 231 -7.23 8.34 21.14
CA HIS A 231 -6.15 7.43 20.80
C HIS A 231 -5.37 7.04 22.05
N ARG A 232 -5.25 5.73 22.28
CA ARG A 232 -4.43 5.19 23.37
C ARG A 232 -3.63 4.01 22.85
N ARG A 233 -2.34 4.13 23.02
CA ARG A 233 -1.37 3.12 22.61
C ARG A 233 -1.14 2.10 23.71
N GLU A 234 -1.32 0.84 23.40
CA GLU A 234 -0.94 -0.30 24.22
C GLU A 234 0.25 -1.04 23.59
N ARG A 235 0.75 -2.06 24.26
CA ARG A 235 1.92 -2.80 23.77
C ARG A 235 1.63 -3.52 22.43
N ASP A 236 0.51 -4.19 22.34
CA ASP A 236 0.18 -5.13 21.26
C ASP A 236 -0.99 -4.67 20.38
N TYR A 237 -1.67 -3.63 20.79
CA TYR A 237 -2.78 -3.03 20.06
C TYR A 237 -2.83 -1.52 20.33
N GLN A 238 -3.64 -0.84 19.59
CA GLN A 238 -3.99 0.54 19.90
C GLN A 238 -5.48 0.72 19.91
N HIS A 239 -5.97 1.44 20.92
CA HIS A 239 -7.36 1.84 21.01
C HIS A 239 -7.56 3.14 20.25
N VAL A 240 -8.48 3.13 19.28
CA VAL A 240 -8.83 4.30 18.46
C VAL A 240 -10.33 4.50 18.49
N VAL A 241 -10.78 5.69 18.81
CA VAL A 241 -12.18 6.06 18.64
C VAL A 241 -12.29 7.02 17.46
N LEU A 242 -12.96 6.58 16.41
CA LEU A 242 -13.28 7.38 15.24
C LEU A 242 -14.65 8.04 15.43
N SER A 243 -14.74 9.33 15.12
CA SER A 243 -16.03 10.07 15.00
C SER A 243 -16.31 10.34 13.53
N ARG A 244 -17.45 9.88 13.03
CA ARG A 244 -17.93 10.22 11.69
C ARG A 244 -18.62 11.58 11.73
N GLN A 245 -18.14 12.53 10.93
CA GLN A 245 -18.56 13.93 11.05
C GLN A 245 -20.02 14.19 10.66
N ARG A 246 -20.57 13.46 9.67
CA ARG A 246 -21.95 13.69 9.18
C ARG A 246 -23.07 13.44 10.22
N ASP A 247 -22.81 12.57 11.21
CA ASP A 247 -23.83 12.17 12.22
C ASP A 247 -23.24 12.01 13.64
N ALA A 248 -21.99 12.39 13.83
CA ALA A 248 -21.24 12.26 15.09
C ALA A 248 -21.21 10.82 15.66
N HIS A 249 -21.44 9.81 14.80
CA HIS A 249 -21.37 8.42 15.21
C HIS A 249 -19.94 8.00 15.55
N ARG A 250 -19.78 7.29 16.69
CA ARG A 250 -18.48 6.86 17.18
C ARG A 250 -18.26 5.36 16.99
N PHE A 251 -17.02 5.00 16.58
CA PHE A 251 -16.53 3.65 16.41
C PHE A 251 -15.32 3.46 17.31
N ALA A 252 -15.46 2.67 18.37
CA ALA A 252 -14.33 2.27 19.22
C ALA A 252 -13.73 0.98 18.67
N ILE A 253 -12.41 0.98 18.43
CA ILE A 253 -11.70 -0.07 17.72
C ILE A 253 -10.39 -0.35 18.46
N ASP A 254 -10.15 -1.61 18.83
CA ASP A 254 -8.87 -2.09 19.33
C ASP A 254 -8.12 -2.73 18.16
N MET A 255 -7.19 -1.99 17.56
CA MET A 255 -6.49 -2.38 16.34
C MET A 255 -5.25 -3.20 16.64
N ASP A 256 -5.07 -4.31 15.91
CA ASP A 256 -3.84 -5.10 15.91
C ASP A 256 -2.67 -4.41 15.18
N LEU A 257 -2.97 -3.41 14.35
CA LEU A 257 -2.00 -2.63 13.60
C LEU A 257 -1.57 -1.40 14.40
N VAL A 258 -0.37 -1.47 14.94
CA VAL A 258 0.18 -0.51 15.90
C VAL A 258 1.08 0.52 15.23
N GLY A 259 1.16 1.73 15.83
CA GLY A 259 1.93 2.88 15.34
C GLY A 259 1.04 4.12 15.20
N GLU A 260 1.50 5.26 15.69
CA GLU A 260 0.73 6.51 15.70
C GLU A 260 0.33 6.95 14.28
N TYR A 261 1.22 6.73 13.30
CA TYR A 261 0.94 7.01 11.89
C TYR A 261 -0.24 6.23 11.31
N GLN A 262 -0.65 5.14 11.95
CA GLN A 262 -1.83 4.38 11.51
C GLN A 262 -3.12 5.14 11.73
N CYS A 263 -3.16 6.12 12.63
CA CYS A 263 -4.34 6.97 12.82
C CYS A 263 -4.73 7.71 11.53
N HIS A 264 -3.74 8.17 10.74
CA HIS A 264 -4.00 8.80 9.44
C HIS A 264 -4.56 7.79 8.41
N ASN A 265 -3.97 6.58 8.39
CA ASN A 265 -4.42 5.51 7.50
C ASN A 265 -5.84 5.04 7.84
N VAL A 266 -6.16 4.95 9.14
CA VAL A 266 -7.50 4.59 9.64
C VAL A 266 -8.55 5.58 9.16
N VAL A 267 -8.29 6.90 9.28
CA VAL A 267 -9.19 7.96 8.80
C VAL A 267 -9.40 7.84 7.29
N THR A 268 -8.32 7.60 6.54
CA THR A 268 -8.37 7.42 5.09
C THR A 268 -9.19 6.20 4.69
N ALA A 269 -8.92 5.05 5.31
CA ALA A 269 -9.64 3.81 5.04
C ALA A 269 -11.12 3.91 5.44
N ALA A 270 -11.42 4.57 6.58
CA ALA A 270 -12.78 4.80 7.04
C ALA A 270 -13.59 5.66 6.05
N ALA A 271 -13.00 6.72 5.52
CA ALA A 271 -13.67 7.58 4.53
C ALA A 271 -13.94 6.83 3.22
N ALA A 272 -13.00 6.00 2.76
CA ALA A 272 -13.20 5.17 1.57
C ALA A 272 -14.27 4.09 1.80
N ALA A 273 -14.25 3.41 2.93
CA ALA A 273 -15.25 2.40 3.28
C ALA A 273 -16.66 3.00 3.42
N ASP A 274 -16.77 4.18 4.06
CA ASP A 274 -18.06 4.90 4.18
C ASP A 274 -18.61 5.34 2.82
N TYR A 275 -17.73 5.76 1.90
CA TYR A 275 -18.15 6.07 0.53
C TYR A 275 -18.66 4.81 -0.18
N LEU A 276 -17.93 3.71 -0.11
CA LEU A 276 -18.32 2.44 -0.73
C LEU A 276 -19.69 1.98 -0.25
N ASP A 277 -19.91 1.96 1.06
CA ASP A 277 -21.19 1.55 1.69
C ASP A 277 -22.38 2.45 1.32
N THR A 278 -22.12 3.75 1.13
CA THR A 278 -23.23 4.72 0.95
C THR A 278 -23.52 5.07 -0.51
N HIS A 279 -22.60 4.82 -1.45
CA HIS A 279 -22.69 5.31 -2.82
C HIS A 279 -22.46 4.24 -3.89
N THR A 280 -22.12 3.02 -3.51
CA THR A 280 -21.91 1.90 -4.44
C THR A 280 -22.81 0.72 -4.07
N GLN A 281 -22.68 -0.38 -4.77
CA GLN A 281 -23.38 -1.63 -4.44
C GLN A 281 -22.68 -2.45 -3.33
N ILE A 282 -21.52 -1.98 -2.85
CA ILE A 282 -20.78 -2.63 -1.77
C ILE A 282 -21.43 -2.26 -0.43
N THR A 283 -21.85 -3.26 0.32
CA THR A 283 -22.44 -3.06 1.66
C THR A 283 -21.46 -3.42 2.75
N ILE A 284 -21.21 -2.51 3.69
CA ILE A 284 -20.27 -2.70 4.79
C ILE A 284 -21.01 -2.55 6.12
N PRO A 285 -21.53 -3.64 6.72
CA PRO A 285 -22.18 -3.57 8.02
C PRO A 285 -21.24 -2.99 9.08
N ARG A 286 -21.79 -2.22 10.03
CA ARG A 286 -21.00 -1.62 11.12
C ARG A 286 -20.07 -2.63 11.80
N ARG A 287 -20.56 -3.85 12.04
CA ARG A 287 -19.78 -4.89 12.68
C ARG A 287 -18.56 -5.26 11.83
N ALA A 288 -18.75 -5.44 10.53
CA ALA A 288 -17.67 -5.74 9.59
C ALA A 288 -16.60 -4.63 9.53
N PHE A 289 -17.05 -3.37 9.57
CA PHE A 289 -16.14 -2.21 9.64
C PHE A 289 -15.28 -2.26 10.90
N VAL A 290 -15.90 -2.44 12.09
CA VAL A 290 -15.17 -2.44 13.38
C VAL A 290 -14.23 -3.65 13.48
N GLU A 291 -14.73 -4.87 13.21
CA GLU A 291 -13.94 -6.10 13.30
C GLU A 291 -12.82 -6.13 12.24
N GLY A 292 -13.14 -5.67 11.01
CA GLY A 292 -12.14 -5.58 9.94
C GLY A 292 -11.01 -4.60 10.24
N MET A 293 -11.31 -3.47 10.86
CA MET A 293 -10.27 -2.53 11.32
C MET A 293 -9.48 -3.08 12.52
N ALA A 294 -10.10 -3.86 13.39
CA ALA A 294 -9.45 -4.44 14.57
C ALA A 294 -8.47 -5.57 14.21
N GLU A 295 -8.77 -6.35 13.18
CA GLU A 295 -8.05 -7.60 12.85
C GLU A 295 -7.29 -7.51 11.49
N VAL A 296 -6.70 -6.36 11.17
CA VAL A 296 -6.03 -6.13 9.87
C VAL A 296 -4.87 -7.09 9.63
N MET A 297 -3.94 -7.20 10.60
CA MET A 297 -2.77 -8.08 10.46
C MET A 297 -3.19 -9.54 10.44
N LYS A 298 -4.13 -9.92 11.29
CA LYS A 298 -4.65 -11.29 11.38
C LYS A 298 -5.33 -11.73 10.08
N THR A 299 -6.16 -10.87 9.50
CA THR A 299 -6.98 -11.17 8.31
C THR A 299 -6.16 -11.15 7.03
N THR A 300 -5.23 -10.21 6.90
CA THR A 300 -4.53 -9.95 5.62
C THR A 300 -3.07 -10.34 5.64
N SER A 301 -2.53 -10.78 6.79
CA SER A 301 -1.11 -11.11 6.97
C SER A 301 -0.16 -9.95 6.62
N LEU A 302 -0.56 -8.71 6.96
CA LEU A 302 0.30 -7.54 6.83
C LEU A 302 1.52 -7.69 7.75
N ALA A 303 2.71 -7.44 7.21
CA ALA A 303 3.96 -7.51 7.94
C ALA A 303 4.79 -6.22 7.79
N GLY A 304 5.76 -6.02 8.69
CA GLY A 304 6.72 -4.92 8.60
C GLY A 304 6.12 -3.53 8.90
N ARG A 305 5.08 -3.45 9.72
CA ARG A 305 4.50 -2.19 10.21
C ARG A 305 4.46 -2.23 11.72
N TRP A 306 5.53 -1.74 12.37
CA TRP A 306 5.77 -1.85 13.80
C TRP A 306 5.46 -3.26 14.33
N GLN A 307 5.85 -4.25 13.52
CA GLN A 307 5.52 -5.65 13.76
C GLN A 307 6.37 -6.21 14.90
N ARG A 308 5.72 -6.74 15.93
CA ARG A 308 6.41 -7.51 16.99
C ARG A 308 6.88 -8.87 16.45
N LEU A 309 8.18 -9.13 16.57
CA LEU A 309 8.81 -10.38 16.17
C LEU A 309 9.11 -11.29 17.36
N SER A 310 9.40 -10.73 18.56
CA SER A 310 9.75 -11.47 19.77
C SER A 310 9.43 -10.66 21.03
N ASP A 311 9.17 -11.36 22.12
CA ASP A 311 8.96 -10.77 23.45
C ASP A 311 10.25 -10.68 24.29
N SER A 312 11.20 -11.57 24.05
CA SER A 312 12.45 -11.64 24.84
C SER A 312 13.64 -12.03 23.92
N PRO A 313 14.46 -11.05 23.53
CA PRO A 313 14.28 -9.62 23.77
C PRO A 313 13.07 -9.07 23.01
N TYR A 314 12.47 -7.98 23.50
CA TYR A 314 11.40 -7.30 22.77
C TYR A 314 11.95 -6.78 21.44
N THR A 315 11.46 -7.36 20.35
CA THR A 315 11.96 -7.10 19.00
C THR A 315 10.82 -6.67 18.09
N VAL A 316 10.99 -5.54 17.42
CA VAL A 316 10.04 -5.02 16.44
C VAL A 316 10.71 -4.82 15.07
N CYS A 317 9.92 -4.93 14.01
CA CYS A 317 10.33 -4.66 12.65
C CYS A 317 9.41 -3.61 12.02
N ASP A 318 10.00 -2.62 11.37
CA ASP A 318 9.27 -1.64 10.55
C ASP A 318 10.00 -1.43 9.22
N THR A 319 9.27 -1.13 8.17
CA THR A 319 9.79 -0.91 6.82
C THR A 319 9.84 0.56 6.42
N GLY A 320 9.72 1.48 7.35
CA GLY A 320 9.95 2.91 7.13
C GLY A 320 11.34 3.14 6.52
N HIS A 321 11.41 3.84 5.37
CA HIS A 321 12.63 3.96 4.58
C HIS A 321 12.84 5.35 3.96
N ASN A 322 11.97 6.31 4.25
CA ASN A 322 12.12 7.71 3.87
C ASN A 322 12.03 8.61 5.12
N ALA A 323 12.47 9.86 5.02
CA ALA A 323 12.54 10.76 6.17
C ALA A 323 11.18 10.93 6.87
N HIS A 324 10.09 11.01 6.11
CA HIS A 324 8.74 11.12 6.67
C HIS A 324 8.32 9.86 7.45
N GLY A 325 8.53 8.66 6.90
CA GLY A 325 8.23 7.40 7.60
C GLY A 325 9.12 7.15 8.81
N ILE A 326 10.43 7.42 8.66
CA ILE A 326 11.41 7.25 9.76
C ILE A 326 11.13 8.19 10.93
N LYS A 327 10.57 9.38 10.70
CA LYS A 327 10.18 10.27 11.80
C LYS A 327 9.25 9.57 12.80
N TYR A 328 8.21 8.91 12.30
CA TYR A 328 7.27 8.15 13.15
C TYR A 328 7.94 6.97 13.86
N VAL A 329 8.81 6.24 13.15
CA VAL A 329 9.61 5.15 13.76
C VAL A 329 10.51 5.69 14.86
N ALA A 330 11.14 6.84 14.65
CA ALA A 330 12.00 7.50 15.63
C ALA A 330 11.22 7.97 16.87
N ASP A 331 10.03 8.54 16.69
CA ASP A 331 9.16 8.95 17.80
C ASP A 331 8.76 7.73 18.65
N GLU A 332 8.42 6.59 18.03
CA GLU A 332 8.17 5.33 18.75
C GLU A 332 9.42 4.81 19.48
N LEU A 333 10.60 4.89 18.87
CA LEU A 333 11.86 4.50 19.50
C LEU A 333 12.19 5.41 20.70
N HIS A 334 11.95 6.72 20.59
CA HIS A 334 12.15 7.65 21.72
C HIS A 334 11.21 7.32 22.89
N ARG A 335 9.95 7.02 22.63
CA ARG A 335 8.99 6.60 23.65
C ARG A 335 9.41 5.31 24.34
N LEU A 336 9.89 4.32 23.59
CA LEU A 336 10.38 3.07 24.15
C LEU A 336 11.68 3.24 24.95
N ALA A 337 12.50 4.24 24.66
CA ALA A 337 13.73 4.51 25.39
C ALA A 337 13.51 4.84 26.89
N GLU A 338 12.29 5.26 27.26
CA GLU A 338 11.91 5.49 28.66
C GLU A 338 11.69 4.19 29.45
N HIS A 339 11.41 3.08 28.72
CA HIS A 339 11.03 1.79 29.31
C HIS A 339 12.14 0.73 29.24
N TYR A 340 13.19 0.95 28.46
CA TYR A 340 14.27 -0.01 28.25
C TYR A 340 15.64 0.61 28.52
N GLU A 341 16.49 -0.12 29.26
CA GLU A 341 17.86 0.32 29.57
C GLU A 341 18.76 0.37 28.33
N GLN A 342 18.48 -0.47 27.34
CA GLN A 342 19.25 -0.56 26.11
C GLN A 342 18.34 -0.77 24.90
N GLN A 343 18.61 -0.03 23.83
CA GLN A 343 17.99 -0.23 22.51
C GLN A 343 19.08 -0.54 21.48
N ILE A 344 18.81 -1.53 20.64
CA ILE A 344 19.65 -1.89 19.49
C ILE A 344 18.81 -1.65 18.23
N CYS A 345 19.25 -0.72 17.39
CA CYS A 345 18.61 -0.44 16.11
C CYS A 345 19.46 -1.06 14.97
N ILE A 346 18.87 -1.99 14.21
CA ILE A 346 19.47 -2.54 13.00
C ILE A 346 18.74 -1.90 11.82
N ILE A 347 19.47 -1.14 11.01
CA ILE A 347 18.89 -0.34 9.95
C ILE A 347 19.59 -0.67 8.63
N GLY A 348 18.80 -0.92 7.59
CA GLY A 348 19.27 -1.09 6.22
C GLY A 348 18.61 -0.08 5.29
N PHE A 349 19.37 0.47 4.36
CA PHE A 349 18.86 1.38 3.32
C PHE A 349 19.24 0.90 1.94
N ALA A 350 18.36 1.09 0.98
CA ALA A 350 18.71 0.96 -0.42
C ALA A 350 19.71 2.06 -0.81
N LYS A 351 20.63 1.74 -1.73
CA LYS A 351 21.77 2.60 -2.14
C LYS A 351 21.34 4.01 -2.59
N GLU A 352 20.13 4.14 -3.10
CA GLU A 352 19.59 5.41 -3.66
C GLU A 352 18.93 6.32 -2.59
N LYS A 353 18.87 5.90 -1.32
CA LYS A 353 18.21 6.70 -0.27
C LYS A 353 19.20 7.65 0.39
N SER A 354 18.77 8.90 0.62
CA SER A 354 19.54 9.88 1.39
C SER A 354 19.58 9.48 2.86
N ILE A 355 20.71 8.95 3.30
CA ILE A 355 20.93 8.54 4.68
C ILE A 355 21.10 9.80 5.57
N ASP A 356 21.63 10.87 5.02
CA ASP A 356 21.92 12.10 5.75
C ASP A 356 20.66 12.79 6.33
N ASP A 357 19.52 12.64 5.67
CA ASP A 357 18.23 13.17 6.13
C ASP A 357 17.59 12.27 7.21
N ILE A 358 17.99 11.02 7.30
CA ILE A 358 17.39 9.99 8.15
C ILE A 358 18.14 9.82 9.46
N LEU A 359 19.48 9.76 9.42
CA LEU A 359 20.31 9.52 10.61
C LEU A 359 20.09 10.53 11.75
N PRO A 360 19.90 11.84 11.49
CA PRO A 360 19.63 12.81 12.55
C PRO A 360 18.33 12.57 13.32
N LEU A 361 17.35 11.87 12.73
CA LEU A 361 16.06 11.58 13.35
C LEU A 361 16.13 10.46 14.38
N LEU A 362 17.13 9.58 14.28
CA LEU A 362 17.23 8.39 15.13
C LEU A 362 17.71 8.74 16.55
N PRO A 363 17.31 7.99 17.59
CA PRO A 363 17.69 8.26 18.97
C PRO A 363 19.21 8.18 19.16
N ARG A 364 19.83 9.29 19.58
CA ARG A 364 21.29 9.36 19.85
C ARG A 364 21.70 8.67 21.15
N LYS A 365 20.74 8.36 22.04
CA LYS A 365 20.99 7.75 23.36
C LYS A 365 21.02 6.22 23.35
N ALA A 366 20.81 5.57 22.20
CA ALA A 366 21.01 4.12 22.10
C ALA A 366 22.48 3.80 22.42
N LYS A 367 22.71 3.08 23.52
CA LYS A 367 24.08 2.63 23.92
C LYS A 367 24.59 1.64 22.87
N ARG A 368 25.16 2.12 21.78
CA ARG A 368 25.67 1.46 20.56
C ARG A 368 24.58 1.24 19.48
N PRO A 369 24.34 2.20 18.61
CA PRO A 369 23.69 1.87 17.34
C PRO A 369 24.62 0.96 16.55
N VAL A 370 24.18 -0.24 16.22
CA VAL A 370 24.89 -1.09 15.26
C VAL A 370 24.34 -0.72 13.88
N LEU A 371 25.04 0.18 13.21
CA LEU A 371 24.83 0.46 11.79
C LEU A 371 25.53 -0.67 11.01
N SER A 372 24.80 -1.61 10.49
CA SER A 372 25.31 -2.52 9.50
C SER A 372 24.75 -2.13 8.13
N SER A 373 25.65 -2.00 7.14
CA SER A 373 25.24 -1.99 5.74
C SER A 373 24.77 -3.40 5.41
N VAL A 374 23.47 -3.63 5.49
CA VAL A 374 22.87 -4.85 4.98
C VAL A 374 22.71 -4.62 3.49
N SER A 375 23.61 -5.19 2.70
CA SER A 375 23.30 -5.49 1.31
C SER A 375 22.16 -6.50 1.36
N LEU A 376 20.91 -6.05 1.14
CA LEU A 376 19.78 -6.94 0.95
C LEU A 376 20.03 -7.66 -0.39
N LEU A 377 20.65 -8.84 -0.32
CA LEU A 377 20.47 -9.85 -1.33
C LEU A 377 18.99 -10.29 -1.19
N LEU A 378 18.13 -9.69 -2.00
CA LEU A 378 16.80 -10.22 -2.28
C LEU A 378 17.03 -11.48 -3.11
N LEU A 379 17.01 -12.62 -2.45
CA LEU A 379 16.88 -13.94 -3.09
C LEU A 379 15.46 -14.14 -3.58
#